data_11f7979009ec3496875d46b1432a2c21
#
_entry.id   11f7979009ec3496875d46b1432a2c21
#
_cell.length_a   1.000
_cell.length_b   1.000
_cell.length_c   1.000
_cell.angle_alpha   90.00
_cell.angle_beta   90.00
_cell.angle_gamma   90.00
#
_symmetry.space_group_name_H-M   'P 1'
#
loop_
_entity.id
_entity.type
_entity.pdbx_description
1 polymer ?
#
loop_
_entity_poly.entity_id
_entity_poly.type
_entity_poly.pdbx_seq_one_letter_code
_entity_poly.pdbx_strand_id
1 'polypeptide(L)'
;MAERSFIQEAAQLLGYLMEDFQKKAIQSSDEIRFYKCLAEVLRSLEKTKALDNRLLIALERFHKRASFLIGLSSLKLDQSTYQKWRAYDAFHMEKVQPQLEIYGPILPL
;
A
#
# COMPACT_ATOMS: atom_id res chain seq x y z
N MET A 1 -19.27 -9.10 -1.98
CA MET A 1 -18.51 -10.22 -2.53
C MET A 1 -17.19 -9.77 -3.12
N ALA A 2 -17.22 -9.19 -4.33
CA ALA A 2 -15.99 -8.72 -4.96
C ALA A 2 -15.29 -7.66 -4.13
N GLU A 3 -16.04 -6.76 -3.53
CA GLU A 3 -15.47 -5.70 -2.70
C GLU A 3 -14.79 -6.25 -1.46
N ARG A 4 -15.38 -7.25 -0.84
CA ARG A 4 -14.78 -7.87 0.33
C ARG A 4 -13.50 -8.60 -0.04
N SER A 5 -13.51 -9.31 -1.18
CA SER A 5 -12.30 -9.97 -1.68
C SER A 5 -11.19 -8.98 -1.97
N PHE A 6 -11.53 -7.85 -2.57
CA PHE A 6 -10.58 -6.78 -2.86
C PHE A 6 -9.92 -6.31 -1.58
N ILE A 7 -10.74 -5.97 -0.57
CA ILE A 7 -10.24 -5.45 0.71
C ILE A 7 -9.37 -6.49 1.42
N GLN A 8 -9.84 -7.74 1.43
CA GLN A 8 -9.09 -8.82 2.06
C GLN A 8 -7.75 -9.07 1.39
N GLU A 9 -7.73 -9.05 0.07
CA GLU A 9 -6.50 -9.26 -0.68
C GLU A 9 -5.50 -8.13 -0.42
N ALA A 10 -5.96 -6.89 -0.46
CA ALA A 10 -5.10 -5.74 -0.16
C ALA A 10 -4.54 -5.84 1.26
N ALA A 11 -5.39 -6.15 2.23
CA ALA A 11 -4.97 -6.26 3.61
C ALA A 11 -3.96 -7.39 3.80
N GLN A 12 -4.15 -8.50 3.12
CA GLN A 12 -3.26 -9.63 3.23
C GLN A 12 -1.88 -9.31 2.66
N LEU A 13 -1.86 -8.72 1.45
CA LEU A 13 -0.59 -8.38 0.81
C LEU A 13 0.18 -7.34 1.60
N LEU A 14 -0.51 -6.31 2.08
CA LEU A 14 0.15 -5.27 2.87
C LEU A 14 0.52 -5.77 4.27
N GLY A 15 -0.25 -6.69 4.82
CA GLY A 15 0.07 -7.32 6.08
C GLY A 15 1.35 -8.13 6.00
N TYR A 16 1.52 -8.91 4.93
CA TYR A 16 2.75 -9.67 4.71
C TYR A 16 3.95 -8.74 4.58
N LEU A 17 3.75 -7.63 3.85
CA LEU A 17 4.82 -6.64 3.68
C LEU A 17 5.22 -6.06 5.04
N MET A 18 4.24 -5.69 5.87
CA MET A 18 4.51 -5.14 7.19
C MET A 18 5.25 -6.14 8.07
N GLU A 19 4.79 -7.39 8.10
CA GLU A 19 5.44 -8.44 8.89
C GLU A 19 6.91 -8.58 8.52
N ASP A 20 7.17 -8.64 7.23
CA ASP A 20 8.53 -8.83 6.75
C ASP A 20 9.39 -7.62 7.03
N PHE A 21 8.82 -6.44 6.82
CA PHE A 21 9.54 -5.19 7.04
C PHE A 21 9.95 -5.02 8.50
N GLN A 22 9.10 -5.44 9.42
CA GLN A 22 9.35 -5.29 10.86
C GLN A 22 10.39 -6.26 11.40
N LYS A 23 10.81 -7.25 10.63
CA LYS A 23 11.83 -8.19 11.08
C LYS A 23 13.18 -7.53 11.28
N LYS A 24 13.42 -6.41 10.62
CA LYS A 24 14.62 -5.63 10.79
C LYS A 24 14.36 -4.44 11.70
N ALA A 25 15.41 -3.96 12.37
CA ALA A 25 15.30 -2.75 13.15
C ALA A 25 15.01 -1.56 12.22
N ILE A 26 14.07 -0.73 12.63
CA ILE A 26 13.68 0.45 11.87
C ILE A 26 14.51 1.61 12.43
N GLN A 27 15.45 2.11 11.65
CA GLN A 27 16.44 3.07 12.14
C GLN A 27 16.48 4.37 11.34
N SER A 28 16.42 4.28 10.02
CA SER A 28 16.55 5.49 9.19
C SER A 28 15.24 6.26 9.12
N SER A 29 15.32 7.53 8.75
CA SER A 29 14.12 8.34 8.58
C SER A 29 13.22 7.81 7.47
N ASP A 30 13.83 7.28 6.39
CA ASP A 30 13.04 6.69 5.31
C ASP A 30 12.33 5.42 5.75
N GLU A 31 12.98 4.62 6.58
CA GLU A 31 12.35 3.42 7.14
C GLU A 31 11.18 3.79 8.04
N ILE A 32 11.33 4.85 8.84
CA ILE A 32 10.25 5.33 9.69
C ILE A 32 9.09 5.83 8.84
N ARG A 33 9.38 6.56 7.77
CA ARG A 33 8.33 7.05 6.86
C ARG A 33 7.58 5.90 6.21
N PHE A 34 8.31 4.89 5.75
CA PHE A 34 7.70 3.72 5.14
C PHE A 34 6.81 2.99 6.14
N TYR A 35 7.31 2.79 7.34
CA TYR A 35 6.54 2.16 8.40
C TYR A 35 5.25 2.92 8.69
N LYS A 36 5.34 4.25 8.81
CA LYS A 36 4.17 5.07 9.12
C LYS A 36 3.11 5.00 8.02
N CYS A 37 3.52 5.12 6.77
CA CYS A 37 2.53 5.08 5.69
C CYS A 37 1.91 3.69 5.55
N LEU A 38 2.68 2.64 5.79
CA LEU A 38 2.17 1.28 5.76
C LEU A 38 1.18 1.04 6.91
N ALA A 39 1.51 1.53 8.11
CA ALA A 39 0.61 1.41 9.26
C ALA A 39 -0.69 2.17 9.03
N GLU A 40 -0.62 3.35 8.42
CA GLU A 40 -1.82 4.14 8.11
C GLU A 40 -2.75 3.43 7.14
N VAL A 41 -2.18 2.88 6.06
CA VAL A 41 -3.02 2.23 5.05
C VAL A 41 -3.63 0.93 5.60
N LEU A 42 -2.89 0.21 6.44
CA LEU A 42 -3.44 -0.98 7.10
C LEU A 42 -4.58 -0.62 8.03
N ARG A 43 -4.46 0.49 8.75
CA ARG A 43 -5.54 0.97 9.60
C ARG A 43 -6.77 1.34 8.79
N SER A 44 -6.57 1.98 7.64
CA SER A 44 -7.67 2.30 6.74
C SER A 44 -8.40 1.05 6.29
N LEU A 45 -7.65 0.00 5.96
CA LEU A 45 -8.23 -1.26 5.51
C LEU A 45 -9.04 -1.92 6.64
N GLU A 46 -8.54 -1.85 7.87
CA GLU A 46 -9.25 -2.43 9.00
C GLU A 46 -10.59 -1.75 9.25
N LYS A 47 -10.64 -0.45 9.06
CA LYS A 47 -11.85 0.33 9.33
C LYS A 47 -12.87 0.27 8.22
N THR A 48 -12.44 -0.09 7.02
CA THR A 48 -13.30 -0.05 5.85
C THR A 48 -14.03 -1.37 5.68
N LYS A 49 -15.36 -1.30 5.54
CA LYS A 49 -16.18 -2.48 5.35
C LYS A 49 -16.62 -2.67 3.92
N ALA A 50 -16.56 -1.62 3.14
CA ALA A 50 -16.94 -1.66 1.72
C ALA A 50 -15.97 -0.82 0.92
N LEU A 51 -15.76 -1.21 -0.33
CA LEU A 51 -14.89 -0.45 -1.23
C LEU A 51 -15.51 0.90 -1.55
N ASP A 52 -14.78 1.96 -1.28
CA ASP A 52 -15.24 3.32 -1.59
C ASP A 52 -14.05 4.17 -2.04
N ASN A 53 -14.34 5.42 -2.43
CA ASN A 53 -13.31 6.34 -2.89
C ASN A 53 -12.26 6.64 -1.85
N ARG A 54 -12.65 6.69 -0.58
CA ARG A 54 -11.68 7.00 0.49
C ARG A 54 -10.62 5.92 0.57
N LEU A 55 -11.05 4.66 0.47
CA LEU A 55 -10.10 3.56 0.52
C LEU A 55 -9.20 3.56 -0.71
N LEU A 56 -9.77 3.78 -1.89
CA LEU A 56 -8.99 3.83 -3.12
C LEU A 56 -7.96 4.95 -3.07
N ILE A 57 -8.34 6.11 -2.56
CA ILE A 57 -7.42 7.23 -2.42
C ILE A 57 -6.32 6.91 -1.41
N ALA A 58 -6.68 6.26 -0.31
CA ALA A 58 -5.70 5.86 0.70
C ALA A 58 -4.67 4.87 0.12
N LEU A 59 -5.13 3.89 -0.65
CA LEU A 59 -4.25 2.92 -1.29
C LEU A 59 -3.34 3.60 -2.30
N GLU A 60 -3.88 4.52 -3.08
CA GLU A 60 -3.08 5.23 -4.08
C GLU A 60 -2.03 6.13 -3.41
N ARG A 61 -2.41 6.81 -2.35
CA ARG A 61 -1.48 7.65 -1.60
C ARG A 61 -0.33 6.82 -1.02
N PHE A 62 -0.66 5.67 -0.45
CA PHE A 62 0.35 4.76 0.05
C PHE A 62 1.28 4.31 -1.08
N HIS A 63 0.69 3.90 -2.19
CA HIS A 63 1.47 3.38 -3.32
C HIS A 63 2.46 4.42 -3.83
N LYS A 64 2.01 5.66 -3.97
CA LYS A 64 2.88 6.74 -4.45
C LYS A 64 4.02 7.01 -3.48
N ARG A 65 3.73 7.06 -2.18
CA ARG A 65 4.75 7.31 -1.18
C ARG A 65 5.76 6.18 -1.10
N ALA A 66 5.27 4.95 -1.10
CA ALA A 66 6.15 3.80 -1.05
C ALA A 66 7.02 3.72 -2.30
N SER A 67 6.45 3.95 -3.46
CA SER A 67 7.21 3.95 -4.71
C SER A 67 8.31 5.00 -4.70
N PHE A 68 8.01 6.17 -4.18
CA PHE A 68 9.00 7.24 -4.08
C PHE A 68 10.14 6.83 -3.14
N LEU A 69 9.81 6.30 -1.97
CA LEU A 69 10.82 5.91 -0.99
C LEU A 69 11.72 4.79 -1.52
N ILE A 70 11.13 3.82 -2.20
CA ILE A 70 11.88 2.68 -2.71
C ILE A 70 12.69 3.06 -3.95
N GLY A 71 12.10 3.85 -4.84
CA GLY A 71 12.71 4.14 -6.13
C GLY A 71 13.59 5.37 -6.19
N LEU A 72 13.23 6.43 -5.46
CA LEU A 72 13.92 7.73 -5.58
C LEU A 72 14.61 8.17 -4.30
N SER A 73 14.34 7.52 -3.19
CA SER A 73 14.98 7.85 -1.93
C SER A 73 16.02 6.80 -1.60
N SER A 74 16.57 6.86 -0.38
CA SER A 74 17.62 5.92 0.01
C SER A 74 17.09 4.68 0.72
N LEU A 75 15.78 4.50 0.73
CA LEU A 75 15.21 3.31 1.36
C LEU A 75 15.64 2.05 0.61
N LYS A 76 16.19 1.11 1.34
CA LYS A 76 16.57 -0.18 0.77
C LYS A 76 15.84 -1.28 1.51
N LEU A 77 15.11 -2.09 0.76
CA LEU A 77 14.44 -3.26 1.29
C LEU A 77 15.30 -4.48 1.00
N ASP A 78 15.33 -5.43 1.95
CA ASP A 78 15.99 -6.69 1.62
C ASP A 78 15.14 -7.44 0.59
N GLN A 79 15.71 -8.52 0.04
CA GLN A 79 15.08 -9.21 -1.07
C GLN A 79 13.68 -9.72 -0.73
N SER A 80 13.51 -10.28 0.46
CA SER A 80 12.22 -10.84 0.88
C SER A 80 11.17 -9.74 0.99
N THR A 81 11.51 -8.64 1.63
CA THR A 81 10.59 -7.51 1.80
C THR A 81 10.27 -6.89 0.44
N TYR A 82 11.26 -6.77 -0.41
CA TYR A 82 11.06 -6.21 -1.75
C TYR A 82 10.09 -7.08 -2.56
N GLN A 83 10.17 -8.40 -2.43
CA GLN A 83 9.24 -9.28 -3.11
C GLN A 83 7.81 -9.09 -2.62
N LYS A 84 7.65 -8.84 -1.32
CA LYS A 84 6.32 -8.55 -0.78
C LYS A 84 5.78 -7.22 -1.32
N TRP A 85 6.66 -6.23 -1.45
CA TRP A 85 6.29 -4.96 -2.07
C TRP A 85 5.87 -5.17 -3.52
N ARG A 86 6.63 -5.96 -4.28
CA ARG A 86 6.32 -6.23 -5.69
C ARG A 86 4.98 -6.93 -5.83
N ALA A 87 4.64 -7.81 -4.90
CA ALA A 87 3.33 -8.47 -4.93
C ALA A 87 2.20 -7.48 -4.76
N TYR A 88 2.33 -6.54 -3.81
CA TYR A 88 1.32 -5.50 -3.66
C TYR A 88 1.30 -4.58 -4.87
N ASP A 89 2.46 -4.20 -5.37
CA ASP A 89 2.56 -3.32 -6.54
C ASP A 89 1.79 -3.89 -7.73
N ALA A 90 1.96 -5.18 -7.99
CA ALA A 90 1.21 -5.85 -9.07
C ALA A 90 -0.30 -5.80 -8.83
N PHE A 91 -0.72 -6.08 -7.62
CA PHE A 91 -2.13 -5.98 -7.24
C PHE A 91 -2.65 -4.57 -7.45
N HIS A 92 -1.87 -3.57 -7.05
CA HIS A 92 -2.26 -2.17 -7.17
C HIS A 92 -2.49 -1.79 -8.63
N MET A 93 -1.55 -2.15 -9.49
CA MET A 93 -1.66 -1.81 -10.92
C MET A 93 -2.78 -2.55 -11.61
N GLU A 94 -3.06 -3.78 -11.17
CA GLU A 94 -4.10 -4.59 -11.78
C GLU A 94 -5.50 -4.26 -11.29
N LYS A 95 -5.65 -3.96 -10.00
CA LYS A 95 -6.97 -3.87 -9.39
C LYS A 95 -7.31 -2.53 -8.78
N VAL A 96 -6.32 -1.78 -8.30
CA VAL A 96 -6.59 -0.46 -7.72
C VAL A 96 -6.60 0.61 -8.80
N GLN A 97 -5.59 0.62 -9.65
CA GLN A 97 -5.45 1.64 -10.67
C GLN A 97 -6.66 1.72 -11.62
N PRO A 98 -7.19 0.59 -12.12
CA PRO A 98 -8.39 0.66 -12.96
C PRO A 98 -9.61 1.26 -12.24
N GLN A 99 -9.75 1.00 -10.94
CA GLN A 99 -10.83 1.61 -10.16
C GLN A 99 -10.67 3.11 -10.05
N LEU A 100 -9.41 3.56 -9.87
CA LEU A 100 -9.11 4.99 -9.82
C LEU A 100 -9.41 5.67 -11.14
N GLU A 101 -9.16 5.00 -12.24
CA GLU A 101 -9.48 5.55 -13.56
C GLU A 101 -10.97 5.76 -13.73
N ILE A 102 -11.79 4.84 -13.22
CA ILE A 102 -13.24 4.97 -13.26
C ILE A 102 -13.69 6.20 -12.44
N TYR A 103 -13.06 6.42 -11.30
CA TYR A 103 -13.40 7.54 -10.41
C TYR A 103 -12.48 8.73 -10.61
N GLY A 104 -11.59 8.68 -11.61
CA GLY A 104 -10.58 9.69 -11.83
C GLY A 104 -11.08 11.11 -11.91
N PRO A 105 -12.16 11.39 -12.65
CA PRO A 105 -12.69 12.75 -12.74
C PRO A 105 -13.15 13.31 -11.39
N ILE A 106 -13.38 12.47 -10.43
CA ILE A 106 -13.84 12.85 -9.10
C ILE A 106 -12.68 13.23 -8.21
N LEU A 107 -11.49 12.74 -8.52
CA LEU A 107 -10.31 12.98 -7.70
C LEU A 107 -9.83 14.41 -7.90
N PRO A 108 -9.62 15.14 -6.82
CA PRO A 108 -9.07 16.49 -6.94
C PRO A 108 -7.66 16.44 -7.47
N LEU A 109 -7.36 17.37 -8.29
CA LEU A 109 -6.02 17.48 -8.87
C LEU A 109 -5.22 18.53 -8.16
#